data_c885aa353876cad6605ef7ada9fffdb5
#
_entry.id   c885aa353876cad6605ef7ada9fffdb5
#
_cell.length_a   1.000
_cell.length_b   1.000
_cell.length_c   1.000
_cell.angle_alpha   90.00
_cell.angle_beta   90.00
_cell.angle_gamma   90.00
#
_symmetry.space_group_name_H-M   'P 1'
#
loop_
_entity.id
_entity.type
_entity.pdbx_description
1 polymer ?
#
loop_
_entity_poly.entity_id
_entity_poly.type
_entity_poly.pdbx_seq_one_letter_code
_entity_poly.pdbx_strand_id
1 'polypeptide(L)'
;VGLAVGTLMSIITEYYTAMGKRPVNSIIRQSGTGHATNVIGGLAIGMESTFLPILVLAGGIWGSYACAGLYGVAIAAAGMMATTAMQLAIDAFGPIADNAGGIAEMSELPKEVREKTDVLDAVGNTTAATGKGFAIASAALTALALFAAFVGVAGITGIDIYKADVLASLFVGGMIPFIFSSLAIRAVGEAAMSMVEEVRRQFRTIPGIMEGTGKPEYDKCVAISTDASIKKMIGPGAFAIISPLVIGFVLGPEALGGFLAGATVSGVLMGMFQNNAGGAWDNAKKSFEKGVEINGEMYYKKSEPHKASVTGDTVGDPFKDTSGPSMNILIKLMSIVSLVIAPTLAGIHGKGASHEISTQVTKEISISKQDSVTTVTTTVDAAPAEKLIEALAADKLIDKDNFTLSLSKGKLILDEKEQTADVVAKYKSLIDALGNADLNIKNTKK
;
A
#
# COMPACT_ATOMS: atom_id res chain seq x y z
N VAL A 1 14.16 10.57 -6.68
CA VAL A 1 14.06 9.33 -5.91
C VAL A 1 12.91 8.49 -6.46
N GLY A 2 11.66 8.98 -6.47
CA GLY A 2 10.49 8.19 -6.91
C GLY A 2 10.63 7.56 -8.29
N LEU A 3 11.09 8.31 -9.29
CA LEU A 3 11.31 7.79 -10.64
C LEU A 3 12.36 6.67 -10.65
N ALA A 4 13.46 6.82 -9.89
CA ALA A 4 14.49 5.79 -9.77
C ALA A 4 13.95 4.52 -9.10
N VAL A 5 13.14 4.65 -8.02
CA VAL A 5 12.46 3.52 -7.38
C VAL A 5 11.58 2.79 -8.38
N GLY A 6 10.74 3.51 -9.15
CA GLY A 6 9.87 2.91 -10.16
C GLY A 6 10.62 2.14 -11.24
N THR A 7 11.72 2.72 -11.74
CA THR A 7 12.57 2.07 -12.74
C THR A 7 13.25 0.82 -12.20
N LEU A 8 13.81 0.87 -10.98
CA LEU A 8 14.45 -0.28 -10.34
C LEU A 8 13.42 -1.40 -10.06
N MET A 9 12.22 -1.06 -9.61
CA MET A 9 11.13 -2.02 -9.42
C MET A 9 10.80 -2.75 -10.71
N SER A 10 10.72 -2.04 -11.84
CA SER A 10 10.45 -2.62 -13.15
C SER A 10 11.55 -3.59 -13.57
N ILE A 11 12.82 -3.20 -13.45
CA ILE A 11 13.98 -4.03 -13.80
C ILE A 11 14.03 -5.31 -12.95
N ILE A 12 13.79 -5.18 -11.64
CA ILE A 12 13.83 -6.33 -10.72
C ILE A 12 12.68 -7.30 -11.03
N THR A 13 11.47 -6.79 -11.26
CA THR A 13 10.32 -7.62 -11.61
C THR A 13 10.56 -8.37 -12.92
N GLU A 14 11.07 -7.67 -13.94
CA GLU A 14 11.46 -8.30 -15.21
C GLU A 14 12.48 -9.43 -15.00
N TYR A 15 13.50 -9.21 -14.17
CA TYR A 15 14.49 -10.26 -13.87
C TYR A 15 13.87 -11.53 -13.30
N TYR A 16 12.89 -11.40 -12.40
CA TYR A 16 12.26 -12.55 -11.74
C TYR A 16 11.22 -13.25 -12.63
N THR A 17 10.65 -12.56 -13.62
CA THR A 17 9.53 -13.07 -14.42
C THR A 17 9.87 -13.36 -15.88
N ALA A 18 10.92 -12.75 -16.45
CA ALA A 18 11.22 -12.90 -17.87
C ALA A 18 11.79 -14.28 -18.22
N MET A 19 11.36 -14.78 -19.40
CA MET A 19 11.90 -15.99 -20.00
C MET A 19 13.43 -15.91 -20.19
N GLY A 20 14.12 -17.04 -20.01
CA GLY A 20 15.57 -17.12 -20.15
C GLY A 20 16.37 -16.60 -18.94
N LYS A 21 15.74 -15.97 -17.96
CA LYS A 21 16.39 -15.56 -16.71
C LYS A 21 16.48 -16.70 -15.70
N ARG A 22 17.45 -16.61 -14.77
CA ARG A 22 17.70 -17.65 -13.76
C ARG A 22 16.44 -18.11 -13.01
N PRO A 23 15.56 -17.22 -12.52
CA PRO A 23 14.40 -17.63 -11.75
C PRO A 23 13.45 -18.52 -12.56
N VAL A 24 13.07 -18.10 -13.77
CA VAL A 24 12.19 -18.85 -14.66
C VAL A 24 12.84 -20.18 -15.08
N ASN A 25 14.13 -20.16 -15.44
CA ASN A 25 14.87 -21.37 -15.79
C ASN A 25 14.98 -22.35 -14.61
N SER A 26 14.98 -21.88 -13.37
CA SER A 26 14.92 -22.73 -12.18
C SER A 26 13.60 -23.50 -12.09
N ILE A 27 12.47 -22.82 -12.34
CA ILE A 27 11.14 -23.45 -12.37
C ILE A 27 11.05 -24.47 -13.51
N ILE A 28 11.57 -24.13 -14.69
CA ILE A 28 11.62 -25.07 -15.85
C ILE A 28 12.37 -26.35 -15.47
N ARG A 29 13.54 -26.25 -14.86
CA ARG A 29 14.31 -27.41 -14.43
C ARG A 29 13.55 -28.27 -13.42
N GLN A 30 12.84 -27.63 -12.47
CA GLN A 30 12.05 -28.32 -11.47
C GLN A 30 10.80 -29.00 -12.08
N SER A 31 10.30 -28.49 -13.22
CA SER A 31 9.26 -29.16 -14.00
C SER A 31 9.68 -30.54 -14.51
N GLY A 32 10.97 -30.72 -14.76
CA GLY A 32 11.52 -32.02 -15.16
C GLY A 32 11.41 -33.10 -14.09
N THR A 33 11.24 -32.74 -12.84
CA THR A 33 11.05 -33.69 -11.72
C THR A 33 9.57 -34.00 -11.47
N GLY A 34 8.66 -33.08 -11.81
CA GLY A 34 7.20 -33.26 -11.71
C GLY A 34 6.43 -32.07 -11.22
N HIS A 35 5.13 -32.27 -11.02
CA HIS A 35 4.17 -31.20 -10.65
C HIS A 35 4.46 -30.56 -9.29
N ALA A 36 4.72 -31.36 -8.26
CA ALA A 36 4.95 -30.86 -6.90
C ALA A 36 6.20 -29.98 -6.82
N THR A 37 7.30 -30.42 -7.47
CA THR A 37 8.56 -29.68 -7.49
C THR A 37 8.44 -28.38 -8.27
N ASN A 38 7.68 -28.34 -9.36
CA ASN A 38 7.36 -27.11 -10.08
C ASN A 38 6.62 -26.11 -9.17
N VAL A 39 5.58 -26.57 -8.45
CA VAL A 39 4.82 -25.69 -7.51
C VAL A 39 5.73 -25.15 -6.41
N ILE A 40 6.53 -26.02 -5.76
CA ILE A 40 7.50 -25.61 -4.73
C ILE A 40 8.50 -24.59 -5.30
N GLY A 41 8.99 -24.82 -6.51
CA GLY A 41 9.94 -23.93 -7.17
C GLY A 41 9.41 -22.53 -7.40
N GLY A 42 8.20 -22.42 -7.90
CA GLY A 42 7.60 -21.11 -8.13
C GLY A 42 7.24 -20.37 -6.83
N LEU A 43 6.79 -21.10 -5.78
CA LEU A 43 6.60 -20.49 -4.46
C LEU A 43 7.93 -19.94 -3.91
N ALA A 44 9.00 -20.70 -4.01
CA ALA A 44 10.33 -20.28 -3.55
C ALA A 44 10.84 -19.05 -4.31
N ILE A 45 10.72 -19.03 -5.64
CA ILE A 45 11.11 -17.88 -6.47
C ILE A 45 10.24 -16.68 -6.16
N GLY A 46 8.94 -16.85 -5.97
CA GLY A 46 8.04 -15.77 -5.56
C GLY A 46 8.44 -15.13 -4.23
N MET A 47 8.76 -15.95 -3.21
CA MET A 47 9.28 -15.45 -1.92
C MET A 47 10.63 -14.74 -2.09
N GLU A 48 11.58 -15.32 -2.81
CA GLU A 48 12.87 -14.70 -3.11
C GLU A 48 12.70 -13.34 -3.79
N SER A 49 11.74 -13.23 -4.68
CA SER A 49 11.50 -12.03 -5.47
C SER A 49 11.05 -10.81 -4.67
N THR A 50 10.65 -10.97 -3.41
CA THR A 50 10.27 -9.84 -2.54
C THR A 50 11.49 -9.09 -1.99
N PHE A 51 12.65 -9.73 -1.91
CA PHE A 51 13.83 -9.21 -1.21
C PHE A 51 14.35 -7.89 -1.80
N LEU A 52 14.72 -7.88 -3.06
CA LEU A 52 15.28 -6.67 -3.70
C LEU A 52 14.26 -5.53 -3.80
N PRO A 53 12.99 -5.77 -4.20
CA PRO A 53 11.97 -4.73 -4.20
C PRO A 53 11.77 -4.05 -2.84
N ILE A 54 11.76 -4.81 -1.75
CA ILE A 54 11.61 -4.23 -0.42
C ILE A 54 12.82 -3.38 -0.03
N LEU A 55 14.04 -3.79 -0.38
CA LEU A 55 15.22 -2.96 -0.15
C LEU A 55 15.18 -1.65 -0.94
N VAL A 56 14.75 -1.71 -2.20
CA VAL A 56 14.60 -0.51 -3.05
C VAL A 56 13.52 0.41 -2.49
N LEU A 57 12.39 -0.15 -2.05
CA LEU A 57 11.30 0.60 -1.45
C LEU A 57 11.73 1.26 -0.14
N ALA A 58 12.37 0.51 0.75
CA ALA A 58 12.88 1.01 2.03
C ALA A 58 13.92 2.12 1.83
N GLY A 59 14.87 1.92 0.91
CA GLY A 59 15.85 2.94 0.53
C GLY A 59 15.21 4.18 -0.08
N GLY A 60 14.17 4.00 -0.89
CA GLY A 60 13.39 5.09 -1.49
C GLY A 60 12.64 5.91 -0.43
N ILE A 61 11.99 5.25 0.53
CA ILE A 61 11.31 5.90 1.66
C ILE A 61 12.32 6.69 2.49
N TRP A 62 13.39 6.03 2.93
CA TRP A 62 14.41 6.65 3.77
C TRP A 62 15.10 7.83 3.07
N GLY A 63 15.51 7.66 1.82
CA GLY A 63 16.16 8.72 1.05
C GLY A 63 15.24 9.90 0.76
N SER A 64 13.96 9.67 0.45
CA SER A 64 12.97 10.73 0.24
C SER A 64 12.67 11.49 1.53
N TYR A 65 12.56 10.75 2.64
CA TYR A 65 12.36 11.34 3.96
C TYR A 65 13.56 12.19 4.40
N ALA A 66 14.78 11.72 4.19
CA ALA A 66 16.00 12.47 4.51
C ALA A 66 16.11 13.80 3.72
N CYS A 67 15.55 13.84 2.49
CA CYS A 67 15.56 15.04 1.67
C CYS A 67 14.53 16.09 2.09
N ALA A 68 13.29 15.70 2.44
CA ALA A 68 12.19 16.62 2.67
C ALA A 68 11.10 16.06 3.63
N GLY A 69 11.46 15.19 4.56
CA GLY A 69 10.51 14.60 5.51
C GLY A 69 9.37 13.84 4.84
N LEU A 70 8.20 13.80 5.46
CA LEU A 70 7.00 13.14 4.92
C LEU A 70 6.55 13.73 3.59
N TYR A 71 6.74 15.05 3.38
CA TYR A 71 6.47 15.70 2.11
C TYR A 71 7.35 15.13 0.99
N GLY A 72 8.63 14.86 1.27
CA GLY A 72 9.55 14.22 0.33
C GLY A 72 9.06 12.84 -0.12
N VAL A 73 8.50 12.03 0.79
CA VAL A 73 7.93 10.72 0.47
C VAL A 73 6.69 10.87 -0.42
N ALA A 74 5.81 11.82 -0.13
CA ALA A 74 4.63 12.10 -0.96
C ALA A 74 5.00 12.54 -2.38
N ILE A 75 5.99 13.43 -2.52
CA ILE A 75 6.51 13.86 -3.83
C ILE A 75 7.23 12.71 -4.55
N ALA A 76 7.91 11.82 -3.85
CA ALA A 76 8.51 10.63 -4.45
C ALA A 76 7.42 9.68 -5.00
N ALA A 77 6.31 9.49 -4.28
CA ALA A 77 5.15 8.75 -4.76
C ALA A 77 4.57 9.39 -6.03
N ALA A 78 4.35 10.70 -6.04
CA ALA A 78 3.87 11.44 -7.21
C ALA A 78 4.84 11.34 -8.39
N GLY A 79 6.15 11.47 -8.14
CA GLY A 79 7.19 11.34 -9.16
C GLY A 79 7.28 9.92 -9.72
N MET A 80 7.12 8.89 -8.90
CA MET A 80 7.00 7.51 -9.38
C MET A 80 5.78 7.36 -10.29
N MET A 81 4.64 7.90 -9.91
CA MET A 81 3.40 7.81 -10.69
C MET A 81 3.39 8.64 -11.98
N ALA A 82 4.41 9.45 -12.26
CA ALA A 82 4.51 10.22 -13.51
C ALA A 82 4.49 9.33 -14.77
N THR A 83 4.93 8.07 -14.66
CA THR A 83 4.91 7.08 -15.75
C THR A 83 3.70 6.16 -15.74
N THR A 84 2.71 6.39 -14.86
CA THR A 84 1.57 5.48 -14.64
C THR A 84 0.77 5.21 -15.91
N ALA A 85 0.50 6.23 -16.74
CA ALA A 85 -0.27 6.07 -17.97
C ALA A 85 0.39 5.05 -18.93
N MET A 86 1.71 5.11 -19.06
CA MET A 86 2.48 4.16 -19.87
C MET A 86 2.47 2.76 -19.23
N GLN A 87 2.66 2.68 -17.92
CA GLN A 87 2.66 1.39 -17.19
C GLN A 87 1.30 0.70 -17.27
N LEU A 88 0.20 1.45 -17.16
CA LEU A 88 -1.16 0.91 -17.30
C LEU A 88 -1.46 0.47 -18.74
N ALA A 89 -0.98 1.20 -19.75
CA ALA A 89 -1.10 0.78 -21.15
C ALA A 89 -0.37 -0.54 -21.40
N ILE A 90 0.82 -0.70 -20.83
CA ILE A 90 1.62 -1.91 -20.91
C ILE A 90 0.93 -3.08 -20.17
N ASP A 91 0.37 -2.82 -18.99
CA ASP A 91 -0.36 -3.84 -18.21
C ASP A 91 -1.63 -4.30 -18.94
N ALA A 92 -2.38 -3.38 -19.54
CA ALA A 92 -3.57 -3.71 -20.34
C ALA A 92 -3.25 -4.47 -21.64
N PHE A 93 -2.07 -4.26 -22.21
CA PHE A 93 -1.65 -4.95 -23.44
C PHE A 93 -1.57 -6.48 -23.26
N GLY A 94 -1.10 -6.97 -22.12
CA GLY A 94 -0.98 -8.40 -21.84
C GLY A 94 -2.29 -9.18 -22.03
N PRO A 95 -3.37 -8.87 -21.26
CA PRO A 95 -4.66 -9.51 -21.42
C PRO A 95 -5.27 -9.35 -22.82
N ILE A 96 -5.03 -8.23 -23.50
CA ILE A 96 -5.53 -8.00 -24.87
C ILE A 96 -4.84 -8.98 -25.83
N ALA A 97 -3.52 -9.14 -25.73
CA ALA A 97 -2.74 -10.04 -26.58
C ALA A 97 -3.11 -11.51 -26.35
N ASP A 98 -3.28 -11.92 -25.08
CA ASP A 98 -3.70 -13.27 -24.71
C ASP A 98 -5.10 -13.60 -25.27
N ASN A 99 -6.07 -12.72 -25.06
CA ASN A 99 -7.44 -12.89 -25.61
C ASN A 99 -7.44 -12.88 -27.14
N ALA A 100 -6.62 -12.06 -27.79
CA ALA A 100 -6.50 -12.05 -29.25
C ALA A 100 -5.99 -13.41 -29.76
N GLY A 101 -5.03 -14.03 -29.05
CA GLY A 101 -4.58 -15.39 -29.32
C GLY A 101 -5.67 -16.43 -29.18
N GLY A 102 -6.47 -16.37 -28.11
CA GLY A 102 -7.62 -17.21 -27.89
C GLY A 102 -8.69 -17.09 -29.00
N ILE A 103 -9.00 -15.86 -29.42
CA ILE A 103 -9.94 -15.60 -30.53
C ILE A 103 -9.40 -16.17 -31.84
N ALA A 104 -8.10 -16.00 -32.13
CA ALA A 104 -7.50 -16.55 -33.33
C ALA A 104 -7.59 -18.08 -33.36
N GLU A 105 -7.39 -18.74 -32.22
CA GLU A 105 -7.51 -20.21 -32.09
C GLU A 105 -8.96 -20.68 -32.25
N MET A 106 -9.90 -20.07 -31.54
CA MET A 106 -11.33 -20.42 -31.59
C MET A 106 -11.97 -20.13 -32.97
N SER A 107 -11.41 -19.18 -33.72
CA SER A 107 -11.86 -18.82 -35.06
C SER A 107 -11.15 -19.64 -36.16
N GLU A 108 -10.30 -20.61 -35.80
CA GLU A 108 -9.54 -21.43 -36.72
C GLU A 108 -8.75 -20.62 -37.76
N LEU A 109 -8.18 -19.48 -37.33
CA LEU A 109 -7.38 -18.63 -38.22
C LEU A 109 -6.07 -19.34 -38.62
N PRO A 110 -5.46 -18.96 -39.78
CA PRO A 110 -4.18 -19.54 -40.23
C PRO A 110 -3.13 -19.54 -39.12
N LYS A 111 -2.31 -20.61 -39.09
CA LYS A 111 -1.27 -20.82 -38.07
C LYS A 111 -0.33 -19.62 -37.90
N GLU A 112 -0.04 -18.89 -38.99
CA GLU A 112 0.79 -17.69 -38.99
C GLU A 112 0.20 -16.54 -38.11
N VAL A 113 -1.12 -16.48 -38.02
CA VAL A 113 -1.77 -15.49 -37.13
C VAL A 113 -1.56 -15.85 -35.67
N ARG A 114 -1.70 -17.14 -35.35
CA ARG A 114 -1.45 -17.67 -34.02
C ARG A 114 0.00 -17.46 -33.57
N GLU A 115 0.96 -17.73 -34.45
CA GLU A 115 2.39 -17.50 -34.17
C GLU A 115 2.67 -16.02 -33.80
N LYS A 116 2.02 -15.08 -34.48
CA LYS A 116 2.15 -13.64 -34.16
C LYS A 116 1.52 -13.29 -32.82
N THR A 117 0.31 -13.78 -32.55
CA THR A 117 -0.38 -13.52 -31.27
C THR A 117 0.36 -14.15 -30.10
N ASP A 118 0.96 -15.33 -30.25
CA ASP A 118 1.77 -15.98 -29.21
C ASP A 118 3.03 -15.19 -28.87
N VAL A 119 3.66 -14.55 -29.85
CA VAL A 119 4.81 -13.66 -29.59
C VAL A 119 4.37 -12.42 -28.81
N LEU A 120 3.26 -11.82 -29.19
CA LEU A 120 2.70 -10.63 -28.49
C LEU A 120 2.28 -10.99 -27.07
N ASP A 121 1.65 -12.15 -26.87
CA ASP A 121 1.24 -12.64 -25.55
C ASP A 121 2.43 -12.90 -24.63
N ALA A 122 3.51 -13.52 -25.13
CA ALA A 122 4.74 -13.75 -24.37
C ALA A 122 5.40 -12.45 -23.90
N VAL A 123 5.36 -11.38 -24.72
CA VAL A 123 5.78 -10.04 -24.31
C VAL A 123 4.82 -9.46 -23.28
N GLY A 124 3.50 -9.61 -23.52
CA GLY A 124 2.44 -9.11 -22.66
C GLY A 124 2.54 -9.60 -21.21
N ASN A 125 2.88 -10.88 -21.01
CA ASN A 125 3.03 -11.45 -19.66
C ASN A 125 4.16 -10.81 -18.85
N THR A 126 5.33 -10.62 -19.46
CA THR A 126 6.46 -9.98 -18.78
C THR A 126 6.16 -8.53 -18.47
N THR A 127 5.56 -7.81 -19.41
CA THR A 127 5.21 -6.38 -19.22
C THR A 127 4.08 -6.20 -18.21
N ALA A 128 3.08 -7.08 -18.20
CA ALA A 128 2.02 -7.08 -17.20
C ALA A 128 2.56 -7.33 -15.79
N ALA A 129 3.48 -8.29 -15.60
CA ALA A 129 4.14 -8.52 -14.32
C ALA A 129 4.91 -7.27 -13.85
N THR A 130 5.62 -6.60 -14.76
CA THR A 130 6.36 -5.36 -14.49
C THR A 130 5.42 -4.23 -14.05
N GLY A 131 4.30 -4.04 -14.75
CA GLY A 131 3.28 -3.06 -14.40
C GLY A 131 2.66 -3.31 -13.03
N LYS A 132 2.38 -4.57 -12.69
CA LYS A 132 1.84 -4.96 -11.37
C LYS A 132 2.86 -4.74 -10.25
N GLY A 133 4.13 -5.05 -10.45
CA GLY A 133 5.21 -4.76 -9.50
C GLY A 133 5.35 -3.26 -9.22
N PHE A 134 5.32 -2.44 -10.26
CA PHE A 134 5.27 -0.97 -10.17
C PHE A 134 4.03 -0.49 -9.40
N ALA A 135 2.85 -1.04 -9.69
CA ALA A 135 1.59 -0.66 -9.04
C ALA A 135 1.63 -0.90 -7.53
N ILE A 136 2.20 -2.03 -7.08
CA ILE A 136 2.34 -2.34 -5.65
C ILE A 136 3.30 -1.40 -4.96
N ALA A 137 4.46 -1.10 -5.55
CA ALA A 137 5.42 -0.17 -4.99
C ALA A 137 4.85 1.26 -4.91
N SER A 138 4.12 1.70 -5.95
CA SER A 138 3.43 3.00 -5.91
C SER A 138 2.34 3.03 -4.84
N ALA A 139 1.64 1.91 -4.62
CA ALA A 139 0.65 1.79 -3.54
C ALA A 139 1.29 1.94 -2.16
N ALA A 140 2.45 1.34 -1.93
CA ALA A 140 3.19 1.45 -0.68
C ALA A 140 3.58 2.90 -0.37
N LEU A 141 4.17 3.62 -1.33
CA LEU A 141 4.54 5.04 -1.16
C LEU A 141 3.30 5.93 -0.98
N THR A 142 2.23 5.69 -1.74
CA THR A 142 0.97 6.44 -1.62
C THR A 142 0.30 6.17 -0.29
N ALA A 143 0.27 4.91 0.18
CA ALA A 143 -0.28 4.56 1.48
C ALA A 143 0.45 5.26 2.62
N LEU A 144 1.78 5.37 2.54
CA LEU A 144 2.57 6.10 3.53
C LEU A 144 2.27 7.61 3.53
N ALA A 145 2.04 8.20 2.35
CA ALA A 145 1.61 9.60 2.25
C ALA A 145 0.21 9.82 2.83
N LEU A 146 -0.75 8.92 2.53
CA LEU A 146 -2.09 8.95 3.11
C LEU A 146 -2.07 8.70 4.63
N PHE A 147 -1.16 7.87 5.10
CA PHE A 147 -0.94 7.62 6.52
C PHE A 147 -0.47 8.87 7.26
N ALA A 148 0.46 9.62 6.68
CA ALA A 148 0.89 10.90 7.23
C ALA A 148 -0.27 11.91 7.30
N ALA A 149 -1.11 11.97 6.25
CA ALA A 149 -2.31 12.79 6.24
C ALA A 149 -3.32 12.33 7.32
N PHE A 150 -3.51 11.02 7.49
CA PHE A 150 -4.37 10.44 8.52
C PHE A 150 -3.94 10.86 9.93
N VAL A 151 -2.65 10.75 10.25
CA VAL A 151 -2.09 11.16 11.55
C VAL A 151 -2.43 12.63 11.83
N GLY A 152 -2.22 13.52 10.84
CA GLY A 152 -2.52 14.95 10.98
C GLY A 152 -4.00 15.23 11.16
N VAL A 153 -4.89 14.61 10.37
CA VAL A 153 -6.34 14.81 10.45
C VAL A 153 -6.96 14.17 11.70
N ALA A 154 -6.44 13.02 12.12
CA ALA A 154 -6.88 12.35 13.34
C ALA A 154 -6.43 13.05 14.63
N GLY A 155 -5.54 14.05 14.53
CA GLY A 155 -5.04 14.82 15.67
C GLY A 155 -4.14 14.01 16.61
N ILE A 156 -3.49 12.94 16.11
CA ILE A 156 -2.54 12.14 16.87
C ILE A 156 -1.12 12.61 16.59
N THR A 157 -0.25 12.59 17.60
CA THR A 157 1.14 13.06 17.49
C THR A 157 2.09 12.01 16.89
N GLY A 158 1.69 10.74 16.92
CA GLY A 158 2.46 9.62 16.43
C GLY A 158 1.74 8.31 16.67
N ILE A 159 2.38 7.21 16.31
CA ILE A 159 1.87 5.84 16.50
C ILE A 159 2.91 5.09 17.28
N ASP A 160 2.61 4.88 18.55
CA ASP A 160 3.50 4.19 19.48
C ASP A 160 3.25 2.68 19.43
N ILE A 161 4.14 1.96 18.76
CA ILE A 161 4.06 0.51 18.63
C ILE A 161 4.27 -0.27 19.94
N TYR A 162 4.73 0.38 21.02
CA TYR A 162 4.85 -0.25 22.34
C TYR A 162 3.52 -0.33 23.08
N LYS A 163 2.52 0.44 22.66
CA LYS A 163 1.16 0.31 23.21
C LYS A 163 0.53 -1.00 22.78
N ALA A 164 -0.08 -1.70 23.73
CA ALA A 164 -0.62 -3.03 23.49
C ALA A 164 -1.75 -3.07 22.46
N ASP A 165 -2.62 -2.07 22.45
CA ASP A 165 -3.71 -1.89 21.48
C ASP A 165 -3.19 -1.61 20.06
N VAL A 166 -2.16 -0.77 19.93
CA VAL A 166 -1.50 -0.48 18.66
C VAL A 166 -0.78 -1.71 18.12
N LEU A 167 -0.02 -2.40 18.98
CA LEU A 167 0.70 -3.61 18.58
C LEU A 167 -0.26 -4.74 18.20
N ALA A 168 -1.32 -4.96 18.98
CA ALA A 168 -2.36 -5.94 18.65
C ALA A 168 -3.02 -5.61 17.30
N SER A 169 -3.36 -4.35 17.07
CA SER A 169 -3.95 -3.87 15.82
C SER A 169 -2.99 -4.04 14.63
N LEU A 170 -1.68 -3.86 14.83
CA LEU A 170 -0.65 -4.11 13.81
C LEU A 170 -0.65 -5.58 13.38
N PHE A 171 -0.71 -6.53 14.32
CA PHE A 171 -0.83 -7.96 14.00
C PHE A 171 -2.12 -8.27 13.24
N VAL A 172 -3.25 -7.73 13.69
CA VAL A 172 -4.54 -7.88 12.99
C VAL A 172 -4.45 -7.30 11.58
N GLY A 173 -3.87 -6.10 11.43
CA GLY A 173 -3.63 -5.49 10.12
C GLY A 173 -2.76 -6.37 9.23
N GLY A 174 -1.68 -6.92 9.77
CA GLY A 174 -0.78 -7.84 9.04
C GLY A 174 -1.47 -9.11 8.55
N MET A 175 -2.51 -9.58 9.24
CA MET A 175 -3.32 -10.73 8.84
C MET A 175 -4.27 -10.40 7.67
N ILE A 176 -4.72 -9.16 7.52
CA ILE A 176 -5.75 -8.76 6.55
C ILE A 176 -5.43 -9.21 5.11
N PRO A 177 -4.23 -8.96 4.57
CA PRO A 177 -3.87 -9.39 3.21
C PRO A 177 -3.97 -10.92 3.01
N PHE A 178 -3.67 -11.72 4.04
CA PHE A 178 -3.80 -13.18 3.96
C PHE A 178 -5.26 -13.62 3.88
N ILE A 179 -6.14 -13.07 4.71
CA ILE A 179 -7.58 -13.38 4.67
C ILE A 179 -8.18 -12.91 3.34
N PHE A 180 -7.85 -11.69 2.92
CA PHE A 180 -8.31 -11.16 1.63
C PHE A 180 -7.86 -12.04 0.46
N SER A 181 -6.58 -12.44 0.44
CA SER A 181 -6.01 -13.33 -0.56
C SER A 181 -6.71 -14.70 -0.57
N SER A 182 -6.96 -15.27 0.61
CA SER A 182 -7.69 -16.53 0.76
C SER A 182 -9.10 -16.44 0.17
N LEU A 183 -9.83 -15.36 0.45
CA LEU A 183 -11.17 -15.13 -0.10
C LEU A 183 -11.13 -14.98 -1.63
N ALA A 184 -10.17 -14.20 -2.15
CA ALA A 184 -10.02 -13.99 -3.59
C ALA A 184 -9.66 -15.28 -4.33
N ILE A 185 -8.70 -16.06 -3.85
CA ILE A 185 -8.28 -17.33 -4.47
C ILE A 185 -9.42 -18.36 -4.44
N ARG A 186 -10.14 -18.44 -3.33
CA ARG A 186 -11.32 -19.31 -3.22
C ARG A 186 -12.42 -18.91 -4.22
N ALA A 187 -12.65 -17.61 -4.37
CA ALA A 187 -13.62 -17.07 -5.33
C ALA A 187 -13.27 -17.47 -6.77
N VAL A 188 -11.99 -17.39 -7.14
CA VAL A 188 -11.51 -17.85 -8.46
C VAL A 188 -11.74 -19.36 -8.64
N GLY A 189 -11.40 -20.16 -7.63
CA GLY A 189 -11.60 -21.62 -7.68
C GLY A 189 -13.07 -22.01 -7.85
N GLU A 190 -13.99 -21.35 -7.15
CA GLU A 190 -15.43 -21.59 -7.28
C GLU A 190 -15.97 -21.16 -8.68
N ALA A 191 -15.48 -20.03 -9.21
CA ALA A 191 -15.84 -19.58 -10.55
C ALA A 191 -15.31 -20.57 -11.61
N ALA A 192 -14.07 -21.01 -11.48
CA ALA A 192 -13.48 -22.00 -12.37
C ALA A 192 -14.26 -23.34 -12.35
N MET A 193 -14.69 -23.80 -11.17
CA MET A 193 -15.51 -25.02 -11.05
C MET A 193 -16.84 -24.86 -11.77
N SER A 194 -17.51 -23.73 -11.62
CA SER A 194 -18.78 -23.44 -12.34
C SER A 194 -18.58 -23.46 -13.86
N MET A 195 -17.45 -22.95 -14.34
CA MET A 195 -17.07 -22.99 -15.75
C MET A 195 -16.84 -24.43 -16.24
N VAL A 196 -16.10 -25.23 -15.44
CA VAL A 196 -15.86 -26.66 -15.74
C VAL A 196 -17.18 -27.44 -15.84
N GLU A 197 -18.14 -27.18 -14.94
CA GLU A 197 -19.45 -27.83 -14.97
C GLU A 197 -20.23 -27.44 -16.23
N GLU A 198 -20.19 -26.19 -16.65
CA GLU A 198 -20.83 -25.73 -17.89
C GLU A 198 -20.19 -26.36 -19.11
N VAL A 199 -18.86 -26.40 -19.19
CA VAL A 199 -18.16 -27.08 -20.31
C VAL A 199 -18.52 -28.57 -20.36
N ARG A 200 -18.56 -29.26 -19.22
CA ARG A 200 -18.99 -30.66 -19.14
C ARG A 200 -20.46 -30.85 -19.56
N ARG A 201 -21.34 -29.89 -19.23
CA ARG A 201 -22.71 -29.89 -19.69
C ARG A 201 -22.77 -29.80 -21.22
N GLN A 202 -22.03 -28.88 -21.81
CA GLN A 202 -22.00 -28.70 -23.26
C GLN A 202 -21.50 -29.95 -23.95
N PHE A 203 -20.45 -30.58 -23.49
CA PHE A 203 -19.96 -31.88 -24.05
C PHE A 203 -21.00 -33.00 -24.01
N ARG A 204 -21.89 -32.99 -23.01
CA ARG A 204 -22.93 -34.02 -22.88
C ARG A 204 -24.19 -33.70 -23.66
N THR A 205 -24.50 -32.44 -23.90
CA THR A 205 -25.81 -32.01 -24.38
C THR A 205 -25.83 -31.43 -25.79
N ILE A 206 -24.68 -30.97 -26.30
CA ILE A 206 -24.59 -30.40 -27.64
C ILE A 206 -24.12 -31.49 -28.62
N PRO A 207 -25.00 -31.89 -29.58
CA PRO A 207 -24.62 -32.88 -30.57
C PRO A 207 -23.47 -32.40 -31.46
N GLY A 208 -22.52 -33.24 -31.73
CA GLY A 208 -21.41 -32.96 -32.64
C GLY A 208 -20.30 -32.07 -32.08
N ILE A 209 -20.34 -31.71 -30.76
CA ILE A 209 -19.31 -30.87 -30.17
C ILE A 209 -17.96 -31.56 -30.09
N MET A 210 -17.94 -32.88 -29.87
CA MET A 210 -16.72 -33.69 -29.82
C MET A 210 -16.11 -33.90 -31.21
N GLU A 211 -16.93 -33.93 -32.24
CA GLU A 211 -16.54 -34.07 -33.65
C GLU A 211 -16.24 -32.70 -34.31
N GLY A 212 -16.34 -31.58 -33.54
CA GLY A 212 -16.09 -30.24 -34.07
C GLY A 212 -17.18 -29.69 -34.99
N THR A 213 -18.32 -30.37 -35.11
CA THR A 213 -19.48 -29.92 -35.93
C THR A 213 -20.48 -29.15 -35.14
N GLY A 214 -20.57 -29.34 -33.81
CA GLY A 214 -21.39 -28.59 -32.90
C GLY A 214 -20.71 -27.28 -32.45
N LYS A 215 -21.48 -26.19 -32.33
CA LYS A 215 -20.93 -24.89 -31.84
C LYS A 215 -21.05 -24.81 -30.32
N PRO A 216 -19.97 -24.47 -29.59
CA PRO A 216 -20.03 -24.21 -28.16
C PRO A 216 -20.89 -22.98 -27.83
N GLU A 217 -21.55 -23.01 -26.69
CA GLU A 217 -22.33 -21.87 -26.16
C GLU A 217 -21.41 -20.92 -25.38
N TYR A 218 -20.57 -20.16 -26.10
CA TYR A 218 -19.59 -19.23 -25.49
C TYR A 218 -20.27 -18.16 -24.63
N ASP A 219 -21.45 -17.67 -25.03
CA ASP A 219 -22.21 -16.64 -24.29
C ASP A 219 -22.52 -17.08 -22.85
N LYS A 220 -22.84 -18.37 -22.65
CA LYS A 220 -23.06 -18.91 -21.30
C LYS A 220 -21.79 -18.94 -20.47
N CYS A 221 -20.67 -19.30 -21.08
CA CYS A 221 -19.38 -19.30 -20.41
C CYS A 221 -19.00 -17.87 -19.98
N VAL A 222 -19.15 -16.90 -20.85
CA VAL A 222 -18.90 -15.47 -20.54
C VAL A 222 -19.84 -14.99 -19.44
N ALA A 223 -21.12 -15.31 -19.48
CA ALA A 223 -22.09 -14.92 -18.46
C ALA A 223 -21.74 -15.50 -17.08
N ILE A 224 -21.35 -16.78 -16.99
CA ILE A 224 -20.91 -17.42 -15.74
C ILE A 224 -19.67 -16.71 -15.17
N SER A 225 -18.66 -16.48 -16.02
CA SER A 225 -17.44 -15.79 -15.61
C SER A 225 -17.69 -14.38 -15.08
N THR A 226 -18.51 -13.59 -15.81
CA THR A 226 -18.84 -12.22 -15.45
C THR A 226 -19.65 -12.15 -14.14
N ASP A 227 -20.67 -12.99 -13.99
CA ASP A 227 -21.51 -13.06 -12.79
C ASP A 227 -20.71 -13.47 -11.56
N ALA A 228 -19.82 -14.46 -11.70
CA ALA A 228 -18.94 -14.89 -10.66
C ALA A 228 -17.95 -13.78 -10.25
N SER A 229 -17.35 -13.08 -11.22
CA SER A 229 -16.41 -11.98 -10.95
C SER A 229 -17.05 -10.86 -10.11
N ILE A 230 -18.28 -10.47 -10.44
CA ILE A 230 -19.00 -9.42 -9.72
C ILE A 230 -19.41 -9.90 -8.32
N LYS A 231 -20.10 -11.02 -8.22
CA LYS A 231 -20.69 -11.50 -6.95
C LYS A 231 -19.62 -11.92 -5.93
N LYS A 232 -18.58 -12.60 -6.39
CA LYS A 232 -17.54 -13.16 -5.50
C LYS A 232 -16.61 -12.09 -4.94
N MET A 233 -16.45 -10.94 -5.61
CA MET A 233 -15.61 -9.85 -5.12
C MET A 233 -16.31 -8.93 -4.12
N ILE A 234 -17.62 -9.05 -3.91
CA ILE A 234 -18.37 -8.28 -2.90
C ILE A 234 -17.81 -8.57 -1.49
N GLY A 235 -17.62 -9.84 -1.15
CA GLY A 235 -17.11 -10.23 0.17
C GLY A 235 -15.74 -9.65 0.50
N PRO A 236 -14.70 -9.91 -0.31
CA PRO A 236 -13.39 -9.29 -0.14
C PRO A 236 -13.43 -7.76 -0.09
N GLY A 237 -14.21 -7.13 -0.97
CA GLY A 237 -14.37 -5.67 -0.99
C GLY A 237 -15.00 -5.12 0.29
N ALA A 238 -16.07 -5.74 0.76
CA ALA A 238 -16.70 -5.38 2.03
C ALA A 238 -15.73 -5.54 3.21
N PHE A 239 -14.95 -6.61 3.24
CA PHE A 239 -13.95 -6.85 4.27
C PHE A 239 -12.88 -5.75 4.31
N ALA A 240 -12.42 -5.29 3.15
CA ALA A 240 -11.45 -4.20 3.03
C ALA A 240 -11.97 -2.86 3.58
N ILE A 241 -13.28 -2.61 3.46
CA ILE A 241 -13.93 -1.39 3.97
C ILE A 241 -14.25 -1.51 5.46
N ILE A 242 -14.83 -2.62 5.88
CA ILE A 242 -15.33 -2.80 7.25
C ILE A 242 -14.18 -2.92 8.25
N SER A 243 -13.08 -3.58 7.89
CA SER A 243 -11.98 -3.81 8.83
C SER A 243 -11.36 -2.53 9.43
N PRO A 244 -10.99 -1.48 8.67
CA PRO A 244 -10.50 -0.25 9.25
C PRO A 244 -11.57 0.52 10.03
N LEU A 245 -12.87 0.42 9.64
CA LEU A 245 -13.96 1.02 10.39
C LEU A 245 -14.06 0.41 11.79
N VAL A 246 -14.07 -0.92 11.87
CA VAL A 246 -14.16 -1.62 13.17
C VAL A 246 -12.99 -1.24 14.07
N ILE A 247 -11.76 -1.31 13.57
CA ILE A 247 -10.58 -0.97 14.38
C ILE A 247 -10.61 0.49 14.82
N GLY A 248 -10.91 1.41 13.89
CA GLY A 248 -10.92 2.85 14.19
C GLY A 248 -11.96 3.24 15.23
N PHE A 249 -13.20 2.74 15.10
CA PHE A 249 -14.28 3.10 16.04
C PHE A 249 -14.17 2.36 17.38
N VAL A 250 -13.63 1.14 17.41
CA VAL A 250 -13.53 0.35 18.65
C VAL A 250 -12.27 0.68 19.44
N LEU A 251 -11.12 0.78 18.78
CA LEU A 251 -9.81 0.93 19.42
C LEU A 251 -9.19 2.33 19.27
N GLY A 252 -9.77 3.17 18.42
CA GLY A 252 -9.32 4.55 18.22
C GLY A 252 -8.30 4.74 17.10
N PRO A 253 -7.91 6.01 16.86
CA PRO A 253 -7.12 6.39 15.70
C PRO A 253 -5.67 5.89 15.75
N GLU A 254 -5.05 5.80 16.93
CA GLU A 254 -3.67 5.33 17.06
C GLU A 254 -3.57 3.83 16.75
N ALA A 255 -4.51 3.02 17.28
CA ALA A 255 -4.63 1.60 16.98
C ALA A 255 -4.93 1.35 15.49
N LEU A 256 -5.79 2.18 14.87
CA LEU A 256 -6.03 2.15 13.42
C LEU A 256 -4.73 2.42 12.64
N GLY A 257 -3.88 3.32 13.12
CA GLY A 257 -2.56 3.55 12.56
C GLY A 257 -1.68 2.30 12.58
N GLY A 258 -1.60 1.60 13.70
CA GLY A 258 -0.90 0.32 13.80
C GLY A 258 -1.46 -0.73 12.83
N PHE A 259 -2.79 -0.84 12.75
CA PHE A 259 -3.48 -1.72 11.80
C PHE A 259 -3.08 -1.43 10.34
N LEU A 260 -3.09 -0.16 9.92
CA LEU A 260 -2.71 0.25 8.56
C LEU A 260 -1.24 -0.07 8.26
N ALA A 261 -0.34 0.12 9.24
CA ALA A 261 1.07 -0.23 9.10
C ALA A 261 1.25 -1.72 8.84
N GLY A 262 0.63 -2.58 9.64
CA GLY A 262 0.65 -4.03 9.47
C GLY A 262 0.08 -4.47 8.12
N ALA A 263 -1.08 -3.95 7.75
CA ALA A 263 -1.74 -4.26 6.48
C ALA A 263 -0.92 -3.82 5.26
N THR A 264 -0.26 -2.66 5.34
CA THR A 264 0.58 -2.15 4.24
C THR A 264 1.81 -3.03 4.04
N VAL A 265 2.56 -3.33 5.09
CA VAL A 265 3.79 -4.16 4.99
C VAL A 265 3.45 -5.54 4.46
N SER A 266 2.48 -6.21 5.07
CA SER A 266 2.04 -7.55 4.69
C SER A 266 1.45 -7.58 3.27
N GLY A 267 0.64 -6.59 2.91
CA GLY A 267 0.02 -6.48 1.59
C GLY A 267 1.02 -6.23 0.46
N VAL A 268 2.04 -5.42 0.70
CA VAL A 268 3.13 -5.19 -0.26
C VAL A 268 3.93 -6.48 -0.50
N LEU A 269 4.33 -7.17 0.57
CA LEU A 269 5.05 -8.44 0.47
C LEU A 269 4.23 -9.51 -0.25
N MET A 270 2.96 -9.67 0.13
CA MET A 270 2.04 -10.65 -0.47
C MET A 270 1.79 -10.35 -1.95
N GLY A 271 1.55 -9.09 -2.30
CA GLY A 271 1.32 -8.68 -3.68
C GLY A 271 2.54 -8.91 -4.57
N MET A 272 3.75 -8.56 -4.13
CA MET A 272 4.99 -8.83 -4.87
C MET A 272 5.22 -10.32 -5.03
N PHE A 273 5.09 -11.09 -3.95
CA PHE A 273 5.22 -12.54 -3.98
C PHE A 273 4.30 -13.18 -5.02
N GLN A 274 3.01 -12.88 -4.95
CA GLN A 274 2.00 -13.49 -5.81
C GLN A 274 2.17 -13.11 -7.28
N ASN A 275 2.37 -11.83 -7.57
CA ASN A 275 2.55 -11.37 -8.94
C ASN A 275 3.79 -11.98 -9.61
N ASN A 276 4.92 -12.00 -8.90
CA ASN A 276 6.16 -12.49 -9.45
C ASN A 276 6.17 -14.03 -9.56
N ALA A 277 5.61 -14.75 -8.58
CA ALA A 277 5.45 -16.20 -8.67
C ALA A 277 4.58 -16.60 -9.88
N GLY A 278 3.41 -15.97 -10.01
CA GLY A 278 2.48 -16.23 -11.11
C GLY A 278 3.07 -15.92 -12.47
N GLY A 279 3.74 -14.76 -12.62
CA GLY A 279 4.43 -14.40 -13.86
C GLY A 279 5.58 -15.34 -14.22
N ALA A 280 6.32 -15.81 -13.22
CA ALA A 280 7.42 -16.75 -13.45
C ALA A 280 6.93 -18.15 -13.86
N TRP A 281 5.83 -18.65 -13.26
CA TRP A 281 5.22 -19.92 -13.69
C TRP A 281 4.69 -19.88 -15.11
N ASP A 282 3.98 -18.80 -15.47
CA ASP A 282 3.41 -18.64 -16.79
C ASP A 282 4.51 -18.60 -17.87
N ASN A 283 5.55 -17.81 -17.64
CA ASN A 283 6.68 -17.75 -18.56
C ASN A 283 7.51 -19.05 -18.57
N ALA A 284 7.54 -19.82 -17.48
CA ALA A 284 8.10 -21.17 -17.49
C ALA A 284 7.29 -22.10 -18.39
N LYS A 285 5.95 -22.09 -18.31
CA LYS A 285 5.06 -22.85 -19.21
C LYS A 285 5.26 -22.47 -20.68
N LYS A 286 5.23 -21.15 -20.99
CA LYS A 286 5.40 -20.64 -22.36
C LYS A 286 6.77 -20.94 -22.95
N SER A 287 7.80 -21.12 -22.14
CA SER A 287 9.12 -21.52 -22.62
C SER A 287 9.10 -22.88 -23.34
N PHE A 288 8.22 -23.79 -22.94
CA PHE A 288 8.08 -25.10 -23.61
C PHE A 288 7.47 -25.03 -25.01
N GLU A 289 6.85 -23.93 -25.40
CA GLU A 289 6.32 -23.73 -26.74
C GLU A 289 7.44 -23.56 -27.76
N LYS A 290 8.55 -22.95 -27.34
CA LYS A 290 9.78 -22.83 -28.14
C LYS A 290 10.73 -24.01 -28.01
N GLY A 291 10.49 -24.86 -27.01
CA GLY A 291 11.38 -25.94 -26.60
C GLY A 291 12.39 -25.50 -25.57
N VAL A 292 12.58 -26.32 -24.55
CA VAL A 292 13.55 -26.12 -23.46
C VAL A 292 14.41 -27.38 -23.28
N GLU A 293 15.66 -27.13 -22.93
CA GLU A 293 16.59 -28.21 -22.59
C GLU A 293 16.59 -28.45 -21.08
N ILE A 294 16.34 -29.69 -20.65
CA ILE A 294 16.43 -30.13 -19.26
C ILE A 294 17.32 -31.33 -19.21
N ASN A 295 18.45 -31.24 -18.54
CA ASN A 295 19.43 -32.33 -18.38
C ASN A 295 19.92 -32.95 -19.70
N GLY A 296 20.07 -32.17 -20.75
CA GLY A 296 20.55 -32.61 -22.06
C GLY A 296 19.46 -33.15 -23.02
N GLU A 297 18.20 -33.12 -22.59
CA GLU A 297 17.06 -33.51 -23.43
C GLU A 297 16.17 -32.27 -23.72
N MET A 298 15.68 -32.22 -24.98
CA MET A 298 14.77 -31.17 -25.42
C MET A 298 13.31 -31.56 -25.18
N TYR A 299 12.59 -30.68 -24.49
CA TYR A 299 11.18 -30.87 -24.19
C TYR A 299 10.33 -29.75 -24.82
N TYR A 300 9.20 -30.11 -25.35
CA TYR A 300 8.27 -29.24 -26.05
C TYR A 300 6.87 -29.31 -25.44
N LYS A 301 5.94 -28.50 -25.96
CA LYS A 301 4.52 -28.52 -25.62
C LYS A 301 3.98 -29.97 -25.60
N LYS A 302 3.15 -30.28 -24.60
CA LYS A 302 2.57 -31.61 -24.30
C LYS A 302 3.50 -32.62 -23.66
N SER A 303 4.78 -32.36 -23.47
CA SER A 303 5.68 -33.25 -22.70
C SER A 303 5.30 -33.30 -21.21
N GLU A 304 5.77 -34.29 -20.44
CA GLU A 304 5.50 -34.37 -18.99
C GLU A 304 6.03 -33.15 -18.22
N PRO A 305 7.25 -32.63 -18.48
CA PRO A 305 7.68 -31.38 -17.86
C PRO A 305 6.77 -30.16 -18.20
N HIS A 306 6.27 -30.09 -19.44
CA HIS A 306 5.29 -29.09 -19.81
C HIS A 306 3.99 -29.22 -19.00
N LYS A 307 3.45 -30.43 -18.81
CA LYS A 307 2.26 -30.65 -17.98
C LYS A 307 2.49 -30.24 -16.53
N ALA A 308 3.66 -30.48 -15.99
CA ALA A 308 4.06 -30.02 -14.68
C ALA A 308 4.09 -28.49 -14.62
N SER A 309 4.61 -27.81 -15.66
CA SER A 309 4.62 -26.34 -15.71
C SER A 309 3.22 -25.73 -15.85
N VAL A 310 2.30 -26.41 -16.57
CA VAL A 310 0.87 -26.03 -16.61
C VAL A 310 0.23 -26.09 -15.23
N THR A 311 0.59 -27.07 -14.39
CA THR A 311 0.09 -27.13 -13.01
C THR A 311 0.55 -25.90 -12.19
N GLY A 312 1.81 -25.52 -12.32
CA GLY A 312 2.31 -24.32 -11.65
C GLY A 312 1.63 -23.04 -12.13
N ASP A 313 1.44 -22.92 -13.44
CA ASP A 313 0.71 -21.80 -14.03
C ASP A 313 -0.73 -21.72 -13.52
N THR A 314 -1.44 -22.85 -13.44
CA THR A 314 -2.80 -22.93 -12.88
C THR A 314 -2.86 -22.46 -11.43
N VAL A 315 -1.83 -22.72 -10.62
CA VAL A 315 -1.68 -22.17 -9.26
C VAL A 315 -1.35 -20.67 -9.31
N GLY A 316 -0.55 -20.26 -10.28
CA GLY A 316 -0.07 -18.89 -10.46
C GLY A 316 -1.11 -17.92 -10.99
N ASP A 317 -2.06 -18.36 -11.81
CA ASP A 317 -3.10 -17.52 -12.41
C ASP A 317 -3.93 -16.76 -11.37
N PRO A 318 -4.51 -17.40 -10.32
CA PRO A 318 -5.18 -16.67 -9.25
C PRO A 318 -4.27 -15.68 -8.52
N PHE A 319 -2.99 -15.96 -8.44
CA PHE A 319 -2.00 -15.10 -7.79
C PHE A 319 -1.74 -13.84 -8.61
N LYS A 320 -1.37 -14.00 -9.90
CA LYS A 320 -0.95 -12.88 -10.75
C LYS A 320 -2.12 -12.05 -11.29
N ASP A 321 -3.30 -12.66 -11.49
CA ASP A 321 -4.41 -12.03 -12.21
C ASP A 321 -5.57 -11.60 -11.30
N THR A 322 -5.61 -12.08 -10.05
CA THR A 322 -6.69 -11.72 -9.12
C THR A 322 -6.14 -11.25 -7.77
N SER A 323 -5.55 -12.13 -6.98
CA SER A 323 -5.18 -11.83 -5.59
C SER A 323 -4.05 -10.82 -5.48
N GLY A 324 -2.97 -11.00 -6.23
CA GLY A 324 -1.81 -10.12 -6.22
C GLY A 324 -2.14 -8.66 -6.61
N PRO A 325 -2.76 -8.41 -7.78
CA PRO A 325 -3.16 -7.06 -8.17
C PRO A 325 -4.13 -6.41 -7.19
N SER A 326 -5.01 -7.21 -6.57
CA SER A 326 -5.99 -6.72 -5.59
C SER A 326 -5.35 -6.20 -4.30
N MET A 327 -4.12 -6.62 -3.96
CA MET A 327 -3.37 -6.07 -2.82
C MET A 327 -3.12 -4.56 -2.96
N ASN A 328 -2.84 -4.08 -4.19
CA ASN A 328 -2.72 -2.65 -4.48
C ASN A 328 -4.01 -1.88 -4.12
N ILE A 329 -5.16 -2.44 -4.50
CA ILE A 329 -6.47 -1.84 -4.21
C ILE A 329 -6.76 -1.90 -2.70
N LEU A 330 -6.53 -3.04 -2.06
CA LEU A 330 -6.74 -3.26 -0.63
C LEU A 330 -6.02 -2.21 0.21
N ILE A 331 -4.71 -2.04 0.01
CA ILE A 331 -3.87 -1.11 0.77
C ILE A 331 -4.39 0.33 0.62
N LYS A 332 -4.67 0.77 -0.62
CA LYS A 332 -5.16 2.12 -0.88
C LYS A 332 -6.55 2.35 -0.32
N LEU A 333 -7.46 1.39 -0.50
CA LEU A 333 -8.85 1.51 -0.04
C LEU A 333 -8.90 1.63 1.49
N MET A 334 -8.18 0.80 2.22
CA MET A 334 -8.09 0.89 3.68
C MET A 334 -7.53 2.24 4.13
N SER A 335 -6.48 2.75 3.47
CA SER A 335 -5.89 4.06 3.79
C SER A 335 -6.86 5.21 3.52
N ILE A 336 -7.61 5.17 2.40
CA ILE A 336 -8.61 6.17 2.06
C ILE A 336 -9.77 6.14 3.05
N VAL A 337 -10.31 4.96 3.35
CA VAL A 337 -11.40 4.80 4.34
C VAL A 337 -10.98 5.36 5.69
N SER A 338 -9.77 5.04 6.13
CA SER A 338 -9.22 5.54 7.41
C SER A 338 -9.09 7.07 7.42
N LEU A 339 -8.63 7.66 6.32
CA LEU A 339 -8.53 9.12 6.19
C LEU A 339 -9.92 9.78 6.20
N VAL A 340 -10.92 9.19 5.55
CA VAL A 340 -12.29 9.72 5.52
C VAL A 340 -12.92 9.73 6.92
N ILE A 341 -12.67 8.71 7.74
CA ILE A 341 -13.22 8.64 9.11
C ILE A 341 -12.37 9.38 10.14
N ALA A 342 -11.15 9.78 9.80
CA ALA A 342 -10.21 10.41 10.74
C ALA A 342 -10.80 11.61 11.50
N PRO A 343 -11.53 12.57 10.88
CA PRO A 343 -12.16 13.67 11.62
C PRO A 343 -13.19 13.20 12.65
N THR A 344 -13.96 12.16 12.31
CA THR A 344 -14.94 11.55 13.21
C THR A 344 -14.27 10.88 14.40
N LEU A 345 -13.19 10.14 14.15
CA LEU A 345 -12.39 9.50 15.20
C LEU A 345 -11.75 10.54 16.13
N ALA A 346 -11.22 11.62 15.59
CA ALA A 346 -10.73 12.75 16.38
C ALA A 346 -11.81 13.33 17.31
N GLY A 347 -13.04 13.46 16.82
CA GLY A 347 -14.18 13.93 17.61
C GLY A 347 -14.63 12.96 18.72
N ILE A 348 -14.53 11.65 18.48
CA ILE A 348 -14.98 10.63 19.44
C ILE A 348 -13.90 10.33 20.47
N HIS A 349 -12.68 10.08 20.04
CA HIS A 349 -11.56 9.66 20.89
C HIS A 349 -10.74 10.83 21.43
N GLY A 350 -10.78 12.01 20.78
CA GLY A 350 -10.14 13.23 21.26
C GLY A 350 -10.81 13.88 22.50
N LYS A 351 -12.01 13.44 22.87
CA LYS A 351 -12.70 13.93 24.08
C LYS A 351 -12.24 13.26 25.37
N GLY A 352 -11.37 12.26 25.30
CA GLY A 352 -10.79 11.59 26.48
C GLY A 352 -9.36 12.05 26.80
N ALA A 353 -8.66 12.65 25.85
CA ALA A 353 -7.54 13.51 26.15
C ALA A 353 -8.16 14.81 26.69
N SER A 354 -8.14 15.00 28.01
CA SER A 354 -8.23 16.34 28.60
C SER A 354 -7.58 17.29 27.61
N HIS A 355 -8.23 18.43 27.37
CA HIS A 355 -7.60 19.60 26.78
C HIS A 355 -6.35 19.91 27.62
N GLU A 356 -5.30 19.11 27.52
CA GLU A 356 -3.97 19.63 27.60
C GLU A 356 -3.85 20.43 26.31
N ILE A 357 -4.26 21.69 26.42
CA ILE A 357 -3.77 22.73 25.55
C ILE A 357 -2.26 22.60 25.70
N SER A 358 -1.62 21.85 24.78
CA SER A 358 -0.19 21.93 24.56
C SER A 358 0.01 23.36 24.03
N THR A 359 -0.01 24.29 24.93
CA THR A 359 0.50 25.63 24.71
C THR A 359 2.00 25.39 24.52
N GLN A 360 2.43 25.14 23.32
CA GLN A 360 3.85 25.20 22.97
C GLN A 360 4.24 26.66 23.18
N VAL A 361 4.76 26.93 24.35
CA VAL A 361 5.40 28.20 24.65
C VAL A 361 6.72 28.19 23.90
N THR A 362 6.71 28.78 22.73
CA THR A 362 7.91 28.90 21.89
C THR A 362 8.77 30.00 22.44
N LYS A 363 9.92 29.67 23.00
CA LYS A 363 10.92 30.62 23.42
C LYS A 363 11.74 31.04 22.20
N GLU A 364 11.48 32.21 21.63
CA GLU A 364 12.39 32.85 20.67
C GLU A 364 13.55 33.50 21.42
N ILE A 365 14.73 32.88 21.35
CA ILE A 365 15.97 33.52 21.78
C ILE A 365 16.63 34.09 20.53
N SER A 366 16.49 35.38 20.31
CA SER A 366 17.24 36.10 19.27
C SER A 366 18.63 36.42 19.79
N ILE A 367 19.64 35.65 19.37
CA ILE A 367 21.04 36.01 19.57
C ILE A 367 21.46 36.82 18.34
N SER A 368 21.49 38.14 18.48
CA SER A 368 22.09 39.02 17.46
C SER A 368 23.61 38.96 17.60
N LYS A 369 24.28 38.18 16.75
CA LYS A 369 25.67 38.46 16.34
C LYS A 369 25.60 39.11 14.97
N GLN A 370 26.33 40.20 14.81
CA GLN A 370 26.47 40.92 13.56
C GLN A 370 26.66 39.90 12.42
N ASP A 371 25.72 39.85 11.44
CA ASP A 371 25.65 39.04 10.24
C ASP A 371 24.93 37.67 10.25
N SER A 372 24.23 37.23 11.32
CA SER A 372 23.26 36.14 11.20
C SER A 372 22.24 36.12 12.32
N VAL A 373 20.95 36.05 11.98
CA VAL A 373 19.84 35.85 12.95
C VAL A 373 19.59 34.32 13.03
N THR A 374 19.94 33.75 14.17
CA THR A 374 19.60 32.34 14.45
C THR A 374 18.44 32.29 15.45
N THR A 375 17.27 31.82 15.02
CA THR A 375 16.12 31.58 15.89
C THR A 375 16.24 30.22 16.54
N VAL A 376 16.42 30.17 17.86
CA VAL A 376 16.42 28.92 18.62
C VAL A 376 15.10 28.77 19.33
N THR A 377 14.32 27.75 18.96
CA THR A 377 13.04 27.40 19.59
C THR A 377 13.30 26.39 20.71
N THR A 378 13.02 26.77 21.95
CA THR A 378 13.05 25.86 23.11
C THR A 378 11.65 25.69 23.68
N THR A 379 11.25 24.44 23.96
CA THR A 379 10.02 24.09 24.67
C THR A 379 10.20 24.29 26.16
N VAL A 380 9.30 25.04 26.79
CA VAL A 380 9.23 25.23 28.23
C VAL A 380 8.00 24.51 28.77
N ASP A 381 8.09 23.94 29.98
CA ASP A 381 6.97 23.28 30.64
C ASP A 381 5.75 24.21 30.73
N ALA A 382 4.59 23.78 30.23
CA ALA A 382 3.40 24.63 30.11
C ALA A 382 2.70 24.95 31.45
N ALA A 383 2.88 24.06 32.45
CA ALA A 383 2.17 24.16 33.73
C ALA A 383 2.38 25.48 34.51
N PRO A 384 3.58 26.08 34.54
CA PRO A 384 3.76 27.40 35.20
C PRO A 384 3.11 28.56 34.45
N ALA A 385 3.07 28.51 33.10
CA ALA A 385 2.44 29.53 32.26
C ALA A 385 0.91 29.56 32.42
N GLU A 386 0.29 28.39 32.47
CA GLU A 386 -1.15 28.24 32.69
C GLU A 386 -1.57 28.80 34.07
N LYS A 387 -0.82 28.49 35.12
CA LYS A 387 -1.08 29.05 36.45
C LYS A 387 -0.99 30.57 36.48
N LEU A 388 -0.04 31.14 35.74
CA LEU A 388 0.08 32.58 35.62
C LEU A 388 -1.13 33.19 34.88
N ILE A 389 -1.55 32.60 33.77
CA ILE A 389 -2.73 33.04 33.02
C ILE A 389 -4.00 32.93 33.86
N GLU A 390 -4.20 31.82 34.58
CA GLU A 390 -5.36 31.65 35.46
C GLU A 390 -5.40 32.70 36.60
N ALA A 391 -4.25 32.98 37.20
CA ALA A 391 -4.15 33.98 38.24
C ALA A 391 -4.43 35.42 37.72
N LEU A 392 -3.88 35.75 36.53
CA LEU A 392 -4.13 37.04 35.88
C LEU A 392 -5.61 37.21 35.46
N ALA A 393 -6.23 36.13 34.97
CA ALA A 393 -7.65 36.12 34.60
C ALA A 393 -8.57 36.22 35.83
N ALA A 394 -8.22 35.51 36.93
CA ALA A 394 -8.96 35.62 38.20
C ALA A 394 -8.98 37.03 38.76
N ASP A 395 -7.89 37.76 38.60
CA ASP A 395 -7.77 39.17 39.00
C ASP A 395 -8.32 40.16 37.96
N LYS A 396 -8.90 39.65 36.86
CA LYS A 396 -9.47 40.45 35.75
C LYS A 396 -8.46 41.36 35.04
N LEU A 397 -7.18 40.99 35.05
CA LEU A 397 -6.13 41.73 34.36
C LEU A 397 -6.04 41.35 32.88
N ILE A 398 -6.56 40.17 32.52
CA ILE A 398 -6.72 39.70 31.15
C ILE A 398 -8.09 39.04 30.96
N ASP A 399 -8.60 39.03 29.73
CA ASP A 399 -9.73 38.21 29.34
C ASP A 399 -9.18 36.82 28.89
N LYS A 400 -9.60 35.75 29.57
CA LYS A 400 -9.10 34.38 29.34
C LYS A 400 -9.23 33.93 27.88
N ASP A 401 -10.20 34.43 27.14
CA ASP A 401 -10.51 34.08 25.77
C ASP A 401 -9.85 35.01 24.73
N ASN A 402 -9.38 36.21 25.15
CA ASN A 402 -8.78 37.17 24.22
C ASN A 402 -7.76 38.05 24.95
N PHE A 403 -6.48 37.70 24.86
CA PHE A 403 -5.40 38.46 25.51
C PHE A 403 -4.07 38.32 24.78
N THR A 404 -3.19 39.27 25.03
CA THR A 404 -1.76 39.19 24.74
C THR A 404 -0.96 39.31 26.02
N LEU A 405 -0.02 38.39 26.25
CA LEU A 405 0.88 38.40 27.40
C LEU A 405 2.31 38.33 26.89
N SER A 406 3.12 39.29 27.27
CA SER A 406 4.57 39.28 27.01
C SER A 406 5.33 39.45 28.31
N LEU A 407 6.30 38.60 28.56
CA LEU A 407 7.24 38.68 29.67
C LEU A 407 8.67 38.69 29.11
N SER A 408 9.37 39.79 29.33
CA SER A 408 10.75 39.92 28.87
C SER A 408 11.56 40.76 29.88
N LYS A 409 12.74 40.28 30.22
CA LYS A 409 13.67 40.96 31.14
C LYS A 409 13.02 41.43 32.43
N GLY A 410 12.07 40.66 32.98
CA GLY A 410 11.34 40.98 34.20
C GLY A 410 10.20 41.99 34.05
N LYS A 411 9.89 42.40 32.82
CA LYS A 411 8.74 43.25 32.49
C LYS A 411 7.59 42.41 32.02
N LEU A 412 6.40 42.62 32.63
CA LEU A 412 5.14 41.99 32.25
C LEU A 412 4.30 42.97 31.45
N ILE A 413 3.95 42.59 30.22
CA ILE A 413 3.11 43.38 29.32
C ILE A 413 1.83 42.57 29.06
N LEU A 414 0.68 43.16 29.36
CA LEU A 414 -0.64 42.57 29.13
C LEU A 414 -1.42 43.49 28.18
N ASP A 415 -1.94 42.93 27.09
CA ASP A 415 -2.70 43.66 26.08
C ASP A 415 -2.00 44.96 25.63
N GLU A 416 -0.72 44.83 25.29
CA GLU A 416 0.18 45.91 24.84
C GLU A 416 0.48 46.98 25.92
N LYS A 417 0.07 46.78 27.19
CA LYS A 417 0.34 47.70 28.30
C LYS A 417 1.33 47.11 29.30
N GLU A 418 2.44 47.81 29.56
CA GLU A 418 3.41 47.43 30.57
C GLU A 418 2.77 47.55 31.97
N GLN A 419 2.88 46.52 32.79
CA GLN A 419 2.32 46.45 34.12
C GLN A 419 3.24 47.09 35.13
N THR A 420 2.65 47.65 36.21
CA THR A 420 3.40 48.30 37.29
C THR A 420 4.24 47.32 38.11
N ALA A 421 5.29 47.82 38.76
CA ALA A 421 6.16 46.99 39.60
C ALA A 421 5.37 46.22 40.69
N ASP A 422 4.31 46.80 41.22
CA ASP A 422 3.43 46.18 42.24
C ASP A 422 2.69 44.96 41.67
N VAL A 423 2.21 45.04 40.43
CA VAL A 423 1.55 43.95 39.75
C VAL A 423 2.58 42.84 39.48
N VAL A 424 3.77 43.16 38.97
CA VAL A 424 4.83 42.20 38.74
C VAL A 424 5.24 41.49 40.02
N ALA A 425 5.35 42.26 41.15
CA ALA A 425 5.69 41.70 42.44
C ALA A 425 4.64 40.72 42.98
N LYS A 426 3.34 40.98 42.71
CA LYS A 426 2.24 40.09 43.09
C LYS A 426 2.34 38.70 42.47
N TYR A 427 2.81 38.60 41.22
CA TYR A 427 2.93 37.33 40.47
C TYR A 427 4.36 36.80 40.42
N LYS A 428 5.29 37.41 41.20
CA LYS A 428 6.72 37.08 41.13
C LYS A 428 7.02 35.57 41.27
N SER A 429 6.36 34.88 42.17
CA SER A 429 6.55 33.43 42.37
C SER A 429 6.17 32.60 41.13
N LEU A 430 5.15 33.02 40.39
CA LEU A 430 4.71 32.35 39.17
C LEU A 430 5.61 32.73 37.97
N ILE A 431 6.10 33.98 37.94
CA ILE A 431 7.04 34.47 36.95
C ILE A 431 8.41 33.81 37.15
N ASP A 432 8.89 33.67 38.38
CA ASP A 432 10.15 32.99 38.69
C ASP A 432 10.10 31.51 38.36
N ALA A 433 8.92 30.87 38.46
CA ALA A 433 8.72 29.47 38.05
C ALA A 433 8.84 29.26 36.53
N LEU A 434 8.69 30.31 35.72
CA LEU A 434 8.92 30.30 34.28
C LEU A 434 10.41 30.40 33.89
N GLY A 435 11.26 30.68 34.87
CA GLY A 435 12.69 30.93 34.66
C GLY A 435 12.95 32.24 33.93
N ASN A 436 14.21 32.53 33.60
CA ASN A 436 14.60 33.74 32.85
C ASN A 436 14.22 33.66 31.34
N ALA A 437 13.01 33.16 31.02
CA ALA A 437 12.55 33.02 29.66
C ALA A 437 11.75 34.21 29.20
N ASP A 438 12.02 34.74 28.02
CA ASP A 438 11.12 35.64 27.35
C ASP A 438 9.88 34.85 26.86
N LEU A 439 8.68 35.27 27.32
CA LEU A 439 7.42 34.60 27.06
C LEU A 439 6.51 35.51 26.25
N ASN A 440 5.99 35.08 25.15
CA ASN A 440 4.99 35.76 24.35
C ASN A 440 3.81 34.83 24.07
N ILE A 441 2.64 35.17 24.61
CA ILE A 441 1.40 34.43 24.42
C ILE A 441 0.36 35.36 23.82
N LYS A 442 -0.25 34.91 22.72
CA LYS A 442 -1.43 35.58 22.14
C LYS A 442 -2.55 34.55 22.04
N ASN A 443 -3.64 34.83 22.77
CA ASN A 443 -4.87 34.04 22.66
C ASN A 443 -5.95 34.91 22.03
N THR A 444 -6.58 34.40 20.96
CA THR A 444 -7.65 35.10 20.25
C THR A 444 -8.71 34.06 19.89
N LYS A 445 -9.85 34.12 20.53
CA LYS A 445 -10.99 33.28 20.17
C LYS A 445 -11.53 33.77 18.83
N LYS A 446 -11.51 32.87 17.80
CA LYS A 446 -12.20 33.11 16.52
C LYS A 446 -13.68 32.86 16.67
#